data_31912f0e094fdf8b310c82702f43dec0
#
_entry.id   31912f0e094fdf8b310c82702f43dec0
#
_cell.length_a   1.000
_cell.length_b   1.000
_cell.length_c   1.000
_cell.angle_alpha   90.00
_cell.angle_beta   90.00
_cell.angle_gamma   90.00
#
_symmetry.space_group_name_H-M   'P 1'
#
loop_
_entity.id
_entity.type
_entity.pdbx_description
1 polymer ?
#
loop_
_entity_poly.entity_id
_entity_poly.type
_entity_poly.pdbx_seq_one_letter_code
_entity_poly.pdbx_strand_id
1 'polypeptide(L)'
;MRRITNNFSCLQVVKRPIRRALYFFGIKRYETTETYKEIIPPEIKKGEFYKLIGRISSQSDVVTILEIGSSSGEGSTKAIFDSLAQIPYAKKQIHCMEISRERHEKLSSYLRSDDRFHAHRMSSVLIADFPRFEDVRRFHSFRKTNLSKVHIDTVESWHRKDIQFLVDNPDLIPDKSISGINWIKQKFKIDFFDFVIIDGGEFTGLAEYQYIRGARYIALDDTNTYKNWYARKTLLEDRTYKLVDESLIERNGWAVFARI
;
A
#
# COMPACT_ATOMS: atom_id res chain seq x y z
N MET A 1 -20.83 -47.39 -22.56
CA MET A 1 -20.73 -46.22 -21.66
C MET A 1 -19.27 -45.76 -21.62
N ARG A 2 -18.90 -44.70 -22.39
CA ARG A 2 -17.55 -44.12 -22.34
C ARG A 2 -17.62 -42.85 -21.47
N ARG A 3 -16.80 -42.82 -20.43
CA ARG A 3 -16.63 -41.62 -19.56
C ARG A 3 -15.83 -40.56 -20.33
N ILE A 4 -16.41 -39.35 -20.44
CA ILE A 4 -15.74 -38.16 -20.92
C ILE A 4 -15.04 -37.54 -19.70
N THR A 5 -13.70 -37.60 -19.68
CA THR A 5 -12.89 -36.89 -18.69
C THR A 5 -12.63 -35.49 -19.21
N ASN A 6 -13.15 -34.47 -18.52
CA ASN A 6 -12.94 -33.07 -18.84
C ASN A 6 -11.49 -32.65 -18.54
N ASN A 7 -10.77 -32.29 -19.60
CA ASN A 7 -9.45 -31.67 -19.52
C ASN A 7 -9.55 -30.16 -19.14
N PHE A 8 -9.52 -29.87 -17.85
CA PHE A 8 -9.50 -28.48 -17.35
C PHE A 8 -8.08 -27.94 -17.01
N SER A 9 -7.01 -28.69 -17.32
CA SER A 9 -5.64 -28.33 -16.91
C SER A 9 -4.86 -27.43 -17.87
N CYS A 10 -5.31 -27.26 -19.12
CA CYS A 10 -4.53 -26.54 -20.13
C CYS A 10 -4.67 -25.01 -20.08
N LEU A 11 -5.74 -24.48 -19.52
CA LEU A 11 -6.01 -23.02 -19.45
C LEU A 11 -5.22 -22.27 -18.35
N GLN A 12 -4.74 -22.97 -17.32
CA GLN A 12 -3.95 -22.35 -16.26
C GLN A 12 -2.48 -22.13 -16.63
N VAL A 13 -1.90 -22.97 -17.51
CA VAL A 13 -0.48 -22.91 -17.88
C VAL A 13 -0.19 -21.72 -18.81
N VAL A 14 -1.13 -21.35 -19.68
CA VAL A 14 -0.96 -20.21 -20.62
C VAL A 14 -1.11 -18.85 -19.95
N LYS A 15 -1.83 -18.75 -18.84
CA LYS A 15 -2.02 -17.48 -18.12
C LYS A 15 -0.76 -16.96 -17.39
N ARG A 16 0.17 -17.84 -16.99
CA ARG A 16 1.38 -17.47 -16.21
C ARG A 16 2.40 -16.59 -16.97
N PRO A 17 2.78 -16.86 -18.24
CA PRO A 17 3.75 -16.02 -18.94
C PRO A 17 3.18 -14.64 -19.32
N ILE A 18 1.88 -14.55 -19.68
CA ILE A 18 1.22 -13.27 -19.98
C ILE A 18 1.13 -12.41 -18.71
N ARG A 19 0.91 -13.02 -17.55
CA ARG A 19 0.91 -12.38 -16.25
C ARG A 19 2.25 -11.72 -15.91
N ARG A 20 3.38 -12.40 -16.18
CA ARG A 20 4.74 -11.86 -15.98
C ARG A 20 5.07 -10.70 -16.92
N ALA A 21 4.62 -10.76 -18.17
CA ALA A 21 4.85 -9.69 -19.14
C ALA A 21 4.12 -8.39 -18.78
N LEU A 22 2.86 -8.46 -18.32
CA LEU A 22 2.09 -7.29 -17.89
C LEU A 22 2.70 -6.62 -16.65
N TYR A 23 3.28 -7.38 -15.74
CA TYR A 23 4.02 -6.87 -14.59
C TYR A 23 5.29 -6.09 -14.98
N PHE A 24 5.98 -6.55 -16.03
CA PHE A 24 7.19 -5.91 -16.57
C PHE A 24 6.90 -4.55 -17.23
N PHE A 25 5.67 -4.32 -17.68
CA PHE A 25 5.21 -3.06 -18.29
C PHE A 25 4.58 -2.09 -17.28
N GLY A 26 4.72 -2.31 -15.96
CA GLY A 26 4.17 -1.43 -14.94
C GLY A 26 2.64 -1.42 -14.85
N ILE A 27 1.97 -2.40 -15.50
CA ILE A 27 0.53 -2.59 -15.38
C ILE A 27 0.29 -3.45 -14.16
N LYS A 28 0.06 -2.83 -13.00
CA LYS A 28 -0.36 -3.55 -11.79
C LYS A 28 -1.64 -4.33 -12.10
N ARG A 29 -1.58 -5.61 -11.81
CA ARG A 29 -2.71 -6.50 -11.95
C ARG A 29 -3.65 -6.30 -10.77
N TYR A 30 -4.87 -5.95 -11.07
CA TYR A 30 -5.89 -5.81 -10.06
C TYR A 30 -6.40 -7.13 -9.55
N GLU A 31 -6.48 -7.16 -8.26
CA GLU A 31 -6.76 -8.31 -7.45
C GLU A 31 -8.24 -8.71 -7.59
N THR A 32 -8.47 -9.96 -7.97
CA THR A 32 -9.75 -10.65 -7.71
C THR A 32 -9.71 -11.11 -6.25
N THR A 33 -10.82 -11.55 -5.68
CA THR A 33 -10.84 -12.22 -4.36
C THR A 33 -9.82 -13.37 -4.27
N GLU A 34 -9.48 -14.02 -5.40
CA GLU A 34 -8.37 -14.99 -5.49
C GLU A 34 -6.99 -14.32 -5.46
N THR A 35 -6.88 -13.06 -5.88
CA THR A 35 -5.59 -12.35 -5.94
C THR A 35 -5.17 -11.85 -4.55
N TYR A 36 -6.10 -11.62 -3.63
CA TYR A 36 -5.77 -11.38 -2.22
C TYR A 36 -5.12 -12.59 -1.54
N LYS A 37 -5.24 -13.79 -2.11
CA LYS A 37 -4.55 -15.01 -1.66
C LYS A 37 -3.14 -15.17 -2.26
N GLU A 38 -2.81 -14.46 -3.33
CA GLU A 38 -1.50 -14.55 -3.98
C GLU A 38 -0.46 -13.70 -3.22
N ILE A 39 0.71 -14.27 -2.98
CA ILE A 39 1.87 -13.51 -2.53
C ILE A 39 2.50 -12.88 -3.75
N ILE A 40 2.43 -11.55 -3.81
CA ILE A 40 2.95 -10.76 -4.93
C ILE A 40 4.44 -10.50 -4.65
N PRO A 41 5.33 -10.70 -5.64
CA PRO A 41 6.72 -10.30 -5.50
C PRO A 41 6.81 -8.79 -5.21
N PRO A 42 7.60 -8.36 -4.21
CA PRO A 42 7.71 -6.96 -3.85
C PRO A 42 8.32 -6.14 -4.99
N GLU A 43 7.79 -4.96 -5.23
CA GLU A 43 8.30 -4.01 -6.22
C GLU A 43 9.42 -3.13 -5.64
N ILE A 44 9.32 -2.76 -4.36
CA ILE A 44 10.30 -1.95 -3.65
C ILE A 44 11.38 -2.85 -3.05
N LYS A 45 12.32 -3.35 -3.87
CA LYS A 45 13.42 -4.24 -3.40
C LYS A 45 14.76 -3.54 -3.32
N LYS A 46 14.96 -2.51 -4.11
CA LYS A 46 16.20 -1.77 -4.30
C LYS A 46 15.88 -0.44 -4.98
N GLY A 47 16.87 0.39 -5.19
CA GLY A 47 16.72 1.71 -5.79
C GLY A 47 16.71 2.83 -4.75
N GLU A 48 16.52 4.06 -5.19
CA GLU A 48 16.62 5.22 -4.30
C GLU A 48 15.47 5.27 -3.30
N PHE A 49 14.26 4.90 -3.70
CA PHE A 49 13.12 4.87 -2.77
C PHE A 49 13.34 3.89 -1.60
N TYR A 50 13.82 2.66 -1.90
CA TYR A 50 14.18 1.68 -0.86
C TYR A 50 15.23 2.23 0.12
N LYS A 51 16.31 2.82 -0.41
CA LYS A 51 17.37 3.41 0.40
C LYS A 51 16.87 4.58 1.25
N LEU A 52 16.01 5.43 0.67
CA LEU A 52 15.45 6.59 1.35
C LEU A 52 14.52 6.17 2.50
N ILE A 53 13.66 5.16 2.29
CA ILE A 53 12.85 4.57 3.36
C ILE A 53 13.75 4.10 4.52
N GLY A 54 14.79 3.30 4.23
CA GLY A 54 15.70 2.82 5.26
C GLY A 54 16.42 3.95 5.99
N ARG A 55 16.91 4.95 5.26
CA ARG A 55 17.62 6.11 5.83
C ARG A 55 16.72 6.94 6.76
N ILE A 56 15.46 7.19 6.38
CA ILE A 56 14.52 7.91 7.23
C ILE A 56 14.19 7.06 8.47
N SER A 57 13.91 5.78 8.29
CA SER A 57 13.56 4.87 9.37
C SER A 57 14.65 4.73 10.44
N SER A 58 15.92 4.90 10.05
CA SER A 58 17.07 4.81 10.97
C SER A 58 17.35 6.10 11.76
N GLN A 59 16.73 7.23 11.43
CA GLN A 59 16.94 8.50 12.14
C GLN A 59 16.51 8.34 13.61
N SER A 60 17.31 8.91 14.53
CA SER A 60 17.09 8.77 15.98
C SER A 60 15.77 9.38 16.45
N ASP A 61 15.29 10.40 15.77
CA ASP A 61 14.09 11.17 16.05
C ASP A 61 12.84 10.67 15.30
N VAL A 62 12.96 9.60 14.50
CA VAL A 62 11.86 8.84 13.92
C VAL A 62 11.58 7.64 14.83
N VAL A 63 10.58 7.74 15.67
CA VAL A 63 10.22 6.73 16.69
C VAL A 63 9.02 5.90 16.26
N THR A 64 8.00 6.53 15.68
CA THR A 64 6.76 5.88 15.27
C THR A 64 6.65 5.83 13.75
N ILE A 65 6.52 4.62 13.20
CA ILE A 65 6.43 4.38 11.76
C ILE A 65 5.12 3.65 11.46
N LEU A 66 4.40 4.11 10.43
CA LEU A 66 3.24 3.42 9.88
C LEU A 66 3.52 3.06 8.43
N GLU A 67 3.32 1.81 8.08
CA GLU A 67 3.35 1.32 6.71
C GLU A 67 1.98 0.77 6.33
N ILE A 68 1.39 1.30 5.27
CA ILE A 68 0.10 0.89 4.74
C ILE A 68 0.35 0.10 3.45
N GLY A 69 -0.09 -1.16 3.41
CA GLY A 69 0.17 -2.07 2.30
C GLY A 69 1.50 -2.82 2.42
N SER A 70 1.79 -3.35 3.61
CA SER A 70 3.08 -4.04 3.88
C SER A 70 3.28 -5.35 3.13
N SER A 71 2.23 -5.90 2.50
CA SER A 71 2.28 -7.17 1.76
C SER A 71 2.91 -8.29 2.61
N SER A 72 3.82 -9.07 2.06
CA SER A 72 4.53 -10.16 2.76
C SER A 72 5.78 -9.69 3.54
N GLY A 73 6.06 -8.39 3.60
CA GLY A 73 7.20 -7.82 4.30
C GLY A 73 8.51 -7.76 3.51
N GLU A 74 8.52 -8.25 2.28
CA GLU A 74 9.76 -8.36 1.47
C GLU A 74 10.10 -7.08 0.67
N GLY A 75 9.27 -6.03 0.79
CA GLY A 75 9.39 -4.74 0.10
C GLY A 75 9.91 -3.62 0.99
N SER A 76 9.12 -2.56 1.12
CA SER A 76 9.39 -1.40 1.96
C SER A 76 9.56 -1.78 3.44
N THR A 77 8.78 -2.75 3.95
CA THR A 77 8.99 -3.33 5.29
C THR A 77 10.42 -3.84 5.47
N LYS A 78 10.97 -4.52 4.45
CA LYS A 78 12.36 -5.00 4.49
C LYS A 78 13.37 -3.85 4.56
N ALA A 79 13.12 -2.74 3.86
CA ALA A 79 13.98 -1.55 3.95
C ALA A 79 14.04 -1.00 5.38
N ILE A 80 12.89 -0.96 6.06
CA ILE A 80 12.80 -0.57 7.47
C ILE A 80 13.57 -1.59 8.33
N PHE A 81 13.24 -2.88 8.20
CA PHE A 81 13.82 -3.95 9.00
C PHE A 81 15.35 -3.99 8.91
N ASP A 82 15.91 -3.98 7.68
CA ASP A 82 17.36 -4.00 7.45
C ASP A 82 18.05 -2.76 8.05
N SER A 83 17.42 -1.58 7.96
CA SER A 83 17.98 -0.36 8.53
C SER A 83 17.99 -0.38 10.06
N LEU A 84 16.98 -0.98 10.68
CA LEU A 84 16.87 -1.09 12.14
C LEU A 84 17.76 -2.19 12.73
N ALA A 85 18.17 -3.17 11.95
CA ALA A 85 19.16 -4.17 12.36
C ALA A 85 20.52 -3.53 12.72
N GLN A 86 20.82 -2.35 12.14
CA GLN A 86 22.04 -1.59 12.45
C GLN A 86 21.94 -0.80 13.77
N ILE A 87 20.74 -0.64 14.33
CA ILE A 87 20.47 0.09 15.57
C ILE A 87 19.54 -0.71 16.49
N PRO A 88 19.96 -1.89 16.96
CA PRO A 88 19.07 -2.85 17.65
C PRO A 88 18.46 -2.31 18.95
N TYR A 89 19.12 -1.34 19.62
CA TYR A 89 18.63 -0.76 20.87
C TYR A 89 17.75 0.47 20.71
N ALA A 90 17.46 0.89 19.47
CA ALA A 90 16.58 2.04 19.24
C ALA A 90 15.15 1.71 19.66
N LYS A 91 14.57 2.56 20.53
CA LYS A 91 13.16 2.46 20.92
C LYS A 91 12.29 2.97 19.76
N LYS A 92 11.72 2.06 18.98
CA LYS A 92 10.86 2.38 17.85
C LYS A 92 9.60 1.52 17.90
N GLN A 93 8.52 2.04 17.31
CA GLN A 93 7.26 1.33 17.07
C GLN A 93 6.95 1.37 15.58
N ILE A 94 6.91 0.22 14.95
CA ILE A 94 6.62 0.08 13.52
C ILE A 94 5.30 -0.68 13.37
N HIS A 95 4.31 -0.03 12.78
CA HIS A 95 3.00 -0.59 12.52
C HIS A 95 2.87 -0.90 11.03
N CYS A 96 2.71 -2.18 10.71
CA CYS A 96 2.60 -2.69 9.34
C CYS A 96 1.16 -3.17 9.10
N MET A 97 0.46 -2.58 8.12
CA MET A 97 -0.93 -2.91 7.80
C MET A 97 -1.02 -3.73 6.52
N GLU A 98 -1.73 -4.87 6.58
CA GLU A 98 -2.01 -5.72 5.43
C GLU A 98 -3.40 -6.36 5.57
N ILE A 99 -4.24 -6.30 4.52
CA ILE A 99 -5.61 -6.84 4.53
C ILE A 99 -5.68 -8.31 4.13
N SER A 100 -4.77 -8.77 3.27
CA SER A 100 -4.70 -10.17 2.84
C SER A 100 -4.27 -11.06 4.00
N ARG A 101 -5.02 -12.13 4.26
CA ARG A 101 -4.68 -13.09 5.31
C ARG A 101 -3.34 -13.75 5.04
N GLU A 102 -3.13 -14.26 3.84
CA GLU A 102 -1.95 -15.02 3.45
C GLU A 102 -0.69 -14.16 3.49
N ARG A 103 -0.79 -12.89 3.07
CA ARG A 103 0.33 -11.93 3.13
C ARG A 103 0.61 -11.53 4.55
N HIS A 104 -0.43 -11.25 5.35
CA HIS A 104 -0.28 -10.89 6.75
C HIS A 104 0.34 -12.03 7.58
N GLU A 105 -0.01 -13.29 7.33
CA GLU A 105 0.62 -14.44 7.99
C GLU A 105 2.12 -14.52 7.68
N LYS A 106 2.51 -14.28 6.41
CA LYS A 106 3.91 -14.20 6.02
C LYS A 106 4.62 -13.02 6.67
N LEU A 107 4.01 -11.83 6.62
CA LEU A 107 4.50 -10.62 7.26
C LEU A 107 4.74 -10.84 8.76
N SER A 108 3.74 -11.38 9.47
CA SER A 108 3.84 -11.67 10.90
C SER A 108 4.96 -12.67 11.22
N SER A 109 5.13 -13.68 10.36
CA SER A 109 6.22 -14.65 10.52
C SER A 109 7.58 -14.01 10.29
N TYR A 110 7.70 -13.14 9.28
CA TYR A 110 8.92 -12.41 8.95
C TYR A 110 9.36 -11.48 10.09
N LEU A 111 8.41 -10.77 10.70
CA LEU A 111 8.66 -9.76 11.74
C LEU A 111 8.80 -10.33 13.17
N ARG A 112 8.52 -11.61 13.37
CA ARG A 112 8.45 -12.25 14.71
C ARG A 112 9.70 -12.08 15.57
N SER A 113 10.87 -11.90 14.96
CA SER A 113 12.15 -11.79 15.66
C SER A 113 12.44 -10.40 16.24
N ASP A 114 11.61 -9.40 15.95
CA ASP A 114 11.82 -8.02 16.36
C ASP A 114 10.53 -7.43 16.96
N ASP A 115 10.50 -7.24 18.26
CA ASP A 115 9.35 -6.78 19.05
C ASP A 115 8.95 -5.31 18.77
N ARG A 116 9.77 -4.57 18.04
CA ARG A 116 9.45 -3.22 17.58
C ARG A 116 8.35 -3.21 16.51
N PHE A 117 8.13 -4.34 15.83
CA PHE A 117 7.18 -4.45 14.73
C PHE A 117 5.83 -5.02 15.16
N HIS A 118 4.77 -4.38 14.72
CA HIS A 118 3.39 -4.75 14.95
C HIS A 118 2.68 -4.97 13.61
N ALA A 119 2.43 -6.23 13.24
CA ALA A 119 1.67 -6.56 12.05
C ALA A 119 0.16 -6.52 12.36
N HIS A 120 -0.59 -5.77 11.56
CA HIS A 120 -2.03 -5.57 11.72
C HIS A 120 -2.77 -6.06 10.48
N ARG A 121 -3.66 -7.07 10.66
CA ARG A 121 -4.58 -7.48 9.60
C ARG A 121 -5.84 -6.64 9.70
N MET A 122 -5.83 -5.48 9.04
CA MET A 122 -6.96 -4.55 9.03
C MET A 122 -6.90 -3.58 7.85
N SER A 123 -8.05 -3.02 7.48
CA SER A 123 -8.14 -1.94 6.51
C SER A 123 -7.64 -0.63 7.10
N SER A 124 -6.88 0.14 6.33
CA SER A 124 -6.42 1.48 6.69
C SER A 124 -7.58 2.48 6.79
N VAL A 125 -8.63 2.28 5.99
CA VAL A 125 -9.77 3.20 5.81
C VAL A 125 -11.11 2.49 6.05
N LEU A 126 -12.18 3.26 6.17
CA LEU A 126 -13.56 2.78 6.16
C LEU A 126 -14.06 2.59 4.72
N ILE A 127 -15.11 1.79 4.53
CA ILE A 127 -15.78 1.64 3.22
C ILE A 127 -16.29 3.01 2.72
N ALA A 128 -16.76 3.87 3.62
CA ALA A 128 -17.28 5.20 3.29
C ALA A 128 -16.19 6.17 2.77
N ASP A 129 -14.91 5.85 2.98
CA ASP A 129 -13.78 6.68 2.53
C ASP A 129 -13.40 6.42 1.06
N PHE A 130 -13.93 5.36 0.46
CA PHE A 130 -13.69 5.11 -0.95
C PHE A 130 -14.30 6.23 -1.80
N PRO A 131 -13.60 6.69 -2.85
CA PRO A 131 -14.14 7.67 -3.77
C PRO A 131 -15.37 7.11 -4.48
N ARG A 132 -16.28 7.98 -4.91
CA ARG A 132 -17.33 7.57 -5.84
C ARG A 132 -16.70 7.19 -7.18
N PHE A 133 -17.24 6.19 -7.85
CA PHE A 133 -16.65 5.75 -9.12
C PHE A 133 -16.67 6.85 -10.20
N GLU A 134 -17.64 7.78 -10.15
CA GLU A 134 -17.70 8.95 -11.03
C GLU A 134 -16.46 9.84 -10.89
N ASP A 135 -15.90 9.98 -9.69
CA ASP A 135 -14.68 10.76 -9.45
C ASP A 135 -13.44 10.03 -10.00
N VAL A 136 -13.40 8.69 -9.88
CA VAL A 136 -12.36 7.84 -10.48
C VAL A 136 -12.45 7.91 -12.02
N ARG A 137 -13.66 7.83 -12.60
CA ARG A 137 -13.90 7.95 -14.06
C ARG A 137 -13.46 9.30 -14.57
N ARG A 138 -13.79 10.39 -13.85
CA ARG A 138 -13.34 11.74 -14.18
C ARG A 138 -11.83 11.84 -14.18
N PHE A 139 -11.17 11.34 -13.12
CA PHE A 139 -9.71 11.28 -13.07
C PHE A 139 -9.12 10.54 -14.26
N HIS A 140 -9.60 9.33 -14.53
CA HIS A 140 -9.17 8.50 -15.66
C HIS A 140 -9.27 9.23 -17.00
N SER A 141 -10.35 9.98 -17.23
CA SER A 141 -10.60 10.70 -18.49
C SER A 141 -9.74 11.95 -18.65
N PHE A 142 -9.43 12.66 -17.56
CA PHE A 142 -8.78 13.98 -17.64
C PHE A 142 -7.29 13.95 -17.22
N ARG A 143 -6.79 12.88 -16.63
CA ARG A 143 -5.39 12.78 -16.17
C ARG A 143 -4.63 11.77 -17.03
N LYS A 144 -3.51 12.23 -17.61
CA LYS A 144 -2.61 11.36 -18.35
C LYS A 144 -1.68 10.65 -17.36
N THR A 145 -2.15 9.58 -16.75
CA THR A 145 -1.42 8.76 -15.80
C THR A 145 -1.28 7.32 -16.31
N ASN A 146 -0.56 6.47 -15.58
CA ASN A 146 -0.47 5.06 -15.95
C ASN A 146 -1.83 4.36 -15.86
N LEU A 147 -2.74 4.82 -15.00
CA LEU A 147 -4.09 4.29 -14.91
C LEU A 147 -4.89 4.52 -16.23
N SER A 148 -4.66 5.64 -16.93
CA SER A 148 -5.36 5.94 -18.20
C SER A 148 -5.01 4.99 -19.35
N LYS A 149 -4.00 4.13 -19.18
CA LYS A 149 -3.65 3.05 -20.11
C LYS A 149 -4.50 1.79 -19.93
N VAL A 150 -5.28 1.72 -18.86
CA VAL A 150 -6.16 0.61 -18.52
C VAL A 150 -7.59 0.95 -18.95
N HIS A 151 -8.33 -0.01 -19.52
CA HIS A 151 -9.73 0.23 -19.92
C HIS A 151 -10.58 0.59 -18.70
N ILE A 152 -11.47 1.58 -18.84
CA ILE A 152 -12.26 2.13 -17.72
C ILE A 152 -13.13 1.07 -17.02
N ASP A 153 -13.71 0.12 -17.77
CA ASP A 153 -14.51 -0.97 -17.17
C ASP A 153 -13.67 -1.88 -16.29
N THR A 154 -12.40 -2.05 -16.62
CA THR A 154 -11.45 -2.77 -15.77
C THR A 154 -11.20 -2.00 -14.48
N VAL A 155 -10.98 -0.69 -14.56
CA VAL A 155 -10.81 0.17 -13.38
C VAL A 155 -12.05 0.14 -12.50
N GLU A 156 -13.26 0.17 -13.09
CA GLU A 156 -14.52 0.03 -12.37
C GLU A 156 -14.64 -1.33 -11.65
N SER A 157 -14.28 -2.39 -12.36
CA SER A 157 -14.27 -3.74 -11.77
C SER A 157 -13.33 -3.81 -10.56
N TRP A 158 -12.21 -3.12 -10.59
CA TRP A 158 -11.26 -3.04 -9.49
C TRP A 158 -11.84 -2.31 -8.28
N HIS A 159 -12.35 -1.12 -8.52
CA HIS A 159 -12.96 -0.30 -7.49
C HIS A 159 -14.11 -1.04 -6.76
N ARG A 160 -15.00 -1.70 -7.53
CA ARG A 160 -16.08 -2.50 -6.95
C ARG A 160 -15.57 -3.69 -6.13
N LYS A 161 -14.50 -4.36 -6.59
CA LYS A 161 -13.93 -5.52 -5.89
C LYS A 161 -13.25 -5.15 -4.60
N ASP A 162 -12.56 -4.01 -4.54
CA ASP A 162 -11.92 -3.55 -3.31
C ASP A 162 -12.97 -3.25 -2.24
N ILE A 163 -14.06 -2.56 -2.61
CA ILE A 163 -15.19 -2.30 -1.71
C ILE A 163 -15.85 -3.61 -1.29
N GLN A 164 -16.16 -4.51 -2.25
CA GLN A 164 -16.82 -5.79 -1.96
C GLN A 164 -15.96 -6.66 -1.04
N PHE A 165 -14.63 -6.63 -1.21
CA PHE A 165 -13.73 -7.36 -0.34
C PHE A 165 -13.85 -6.93 1.13
N LEU A 166 -13.98 -5.63 1.40
CA LEU A 166 -14.20 -5.13 2.76
C LEU A 166 -15.62 -5.45 3.27
N VAL A 167 -16.62 -5.42 2.41
CA VAL A 167 -18.00 -5.84 2.76
C VAL A 167 -18.02 -7.31 3.17
N ASP A 168 -17.34 -8.17 2.43
CA ASP A 168 -17.27 -9.62 2.68
C ASP A 168 -16.38 -9.98 3.87
N ASN A 169 -15.50 -9.06 4.30
CA ASN A 169 -14.56 -9.26 5.42
C ASN A 169 -14.69 -8.14 6.46
N PRO A 170 -15.82 -8.02 7.15
CA PRO A 170 -16.08 -6.91 8.09
C PRO A 170 -15.14 -6.89 9.30
N ASP A 171 -14.48 -8.00 9.60
CA ASP A 171 -13.43 -8.13 10.63
C ASP A 171 -12.16 -7.33 10.32
N LEU A 172 -11.97 -6.90 9.07
CA LEU A 172 -10.87 -6.02 8.68
C LEU A 172 -11.06 -4.57 9.14
N ILE A 173 -12.25 -4.19 9.56
CA ILE A 173 -12.55 -2.89 10.15
C ILE A 173 -12.80 -3.11 11.64
N PRO A 174 -11.82 -2.81 12.52
CA PRO A 174 -11.87 -3.17 13.94
C PRO A 174 -13.07 -2.57 14.69
N ASP A 175 -13.47 -1.37 14.27
CA ASP A 175 -14.67 -0.69 14.73
C ASP A 175 -15.35 -0.06 13.50
N LYS A 176 -16.64 -0.30 13.31
CA LYS A 176 -17.41 0.20 12.15
C LYS A 176 -17.36 1.74 11.97
N SER A 177 -16.97 2.46 13.01
CA SER A 177 -16.88 3.92 13.03
C SER A 177 -15.45 4.46 12.97
N ILE A 178 -14.43 3.61 13.06
CA ILE A 178 -13.03 4.03 13.19
C ILE A 178 -12.18 3.30 12.14
N SER A 179 -11.42 4.06 11.34
CA SER A 179 -10.44 3.48 10.41
C SER A 179 -9.32 2.74 11.15
N GLY A 180 -8.69 1.77 10.50
CA GLY A 180 -7.56 1.06 11.11
C GLY A 180 -6.42 1.98 11.52
N ILE A 181 -6.15 3.03 10.75
CA ILE A 181 -5.16 4.06 11.10
C ILE A 181 -5.53 4.73 12.44
N ASN A 182 -6.77 5.18 12.57
CA ASN A 182 -7.22 5.83 13.81
C ASN A 182 -7.29 4.85 14.98
N TRP A 183 -7.63 3.58 14.73
CA TRP A 183 -7.58 2.55 15.77
C TRP A 183 -6.14 2.34 16.29
N ILE A 184 -5.14 2.29 15.41
CA ILE A 184 -3.72 2.22 15.80
C ILE A 184 -3.34 3.44 16.63
N LYS A 185 -3.68 4.65 16.18
CA LYS A 185 -3.41 5.89 16.91
C LYS A 185 -3.97 5.84 18.34
N GLN A 186 -5.23 5.45 18.49
CA GLN A 186 -5.89 5.36 19.80
C GLN A 186 -5.26 4.28 20.69
N LYS A 187 -5.07 3.08 20.14
CA LYS A 187 -4.54 1.94 20.89
C LYS A 187 -3.12 2.17 21.40
N PHE A 188 -2.28 2.80 20.59
CA PHE A 188 -0.86 3.02 20.90
C PHE A 188 -0.56 4.45 21.38
N LYS A 189 -1.60 5.29 21.55
CA LYS A 189 -1.50 6.69 22.02
C LYS A 189 -0.57 7.53 21.13
N ILE A 190 -0.72 7.41 19.82
CA ILE A 190 0.06 8.11 18.80
C ILE A 190 -0.79 9.28 18.28
N ASP A 191 -0.37 10.50 18.56
CA ASP A 191 -1.02 11.70 18.03
C ASP A 191 -0.65 11.89 16.55
N PHE A 192 0.65 11.82 16.25
CA PHE A 192 1.21 11.91 14.91
C PHE A 192 2.30 10.87 14.73
N PHE A 193 2.33 10.25 13.57
CA PHE A 193 3.43 9.36 13.19
C PHE A 193 4.66 10.21 12.79
N ASP A 194 5.86 9.72 13.11
CA ASP A 194 7.08 10.34 12.62
C ASP A 194 7.32 10.02 11.15
N PHE A 195 6.98 8.82 10.72
CA PHE A 195 7.11 8.42 9.32
C PHE A 195 5.93 7.55 8.89
N VAL A 196 5.35 7.88 7.72
CA VAL A 196 4.28 7.09 7.11
C VAL A 196 4.65 6.72 5.68
N ILE A 197 4.42 5.47 5.31
CA ILE A 197 4.52 4.97 3.95
C ILE A 197 3.12 4.60 3.48
N ILE A 198 2.65 5.20 2.38
CA ILE A 198 1.36 4.90 1.75
C ILE A 198 1.62 4.10 0.47
N ASP A 199 1.42 2.79 0.56
CA ASP A 199 1.46 1.83 -0.55
C ASP A 199 0.27 0.86 -0.51
N GLY A 200 -0.88 1.33 -0.02
CA GLY A 200 -2.13 0.59 0.14
C GLY A 200 -2.88 0.34 -1.17
N GLY A 201 -4.22 0.39 -1.10
CA GLY A 201 -5.11 0.18 -2.24
C GLY A 201 -5.07 1.32 -3.26
N GLU A 202 -5.46 1.02 -4.51
CA GLU A 202 -5.42 2.00 -5.61
C GLU A 202 -6.33 3.21 -5.36
N PHE A 203 -7.41 3.06 -4.59
CA PHE A 203 -8.44 4.10 -4.47
C PHE A 203 -8.43 4.82 -3.12
N THR A 204 -7.55 4.46 -2.19
CA THR A 204 -7.62 4.88 -0.79
C THR A 204 -6.58 5.92 -0.36
N GLY A 205 -5.54 6.16 -1.17
CA GLY A 205 -4.38 6.97 -0.76
C GLY A 205 -4.71 8.40 -0.32
N LEU A 206 -5.71 9.06 -0.91
CA LEU A 206 -6.14 10.39 -0.45
C LEU A 206 -6.79 10.31 0.94
N ALA A 207 -7.65 9.31 1.20
CA ALA A 207 -8.28 9.11 2.49
C ALA A 207 -7.24 8.72 3.55
N GLU A 208 -6.30 7.85 3.22
CA GLU A 208 -5.17 7.48 4.07
C GLU A 208 -4.36 8.71 4.45
N TYR A 209 -4.04 9.57 3.47
CA TYR A 209 -3.37 10.86 3.72
C TYR A 209 -4.13 11.72 4.72
N GLN A 210 -5.47 11.82 4.62
CA GLN A 210 -6.27 12.61 5.57
C GLN A 210 -6.11 12.11 7.01
N TYR A 211 -6.06 10.80 7.24
CA TYR A 211 -5.88 10.21 8.57
C TYR A 211 -4.48 10.42 9.16
N ILE A 212 -3.46 10.57 8.30
CA ILE A 212 -2.05 10.71 8.75
C ILE A 212 -1.53 12.14 8.69
N ARG A 213 -2.37 13.11 8.39
CA ARG A 213 -1.96 14.53 8.35
C ARG A 213 -1.24 14.92 9.62
N GLY A 214 -0.16 15.70 9.45
CA GLY A 214 0.72 16.08 10.55
C GLY A 214 1.90 15.11 10.76
N ALA A 215 1.95 13.98 10.06
CA ALA A 215 3.13 13.12 10.07
C ALA A 215 4.38 13.89 9.63
N ARG A 216 5.52 13.59 10.26
CA ARG A 216 6.77 14.31 10.00
C ARG A 216 7.37 13.98 8.64
N TYR A 217 7.38 12.70 8.26
CA TYR A 217 7.76 12.24 6.94
C TYR A 217 6.62 11.45 6.32
N ILE A 218 6.38 11.66 5.03
CA ILE A 218 5.36 10.93 4.27
C ILE A 218 6.01 10.44 2.98
N ALA A 219 6.03 9.12 2.79
CA ALA A 219 6.46 8.47 1.56
C ALA A 219 5.23 7.91 0.82
N LEU A 220 5.12 8.25 -0.45
CA LEU A 220 4.03 7.85 -1.34
C LEU A 220 4.58 6.96 -2.45
N ASP A 221 4.07 5.75 -2.62
CA ASP A 221 4.30 4.94 -3.82
C ASP A 221 3.15 5.13 -4.82
N ASP A 222 3.38 4.82 -6.10
CA ASP A 222 2.39 4.93 -7.18
C ASP A 222 1.77 6.33 -7.34
N THR A 223 2.59 7.38 -7.30
CA THR A 223 2.11 8.77 -7.43
C THR A 223 1.60 9.14 -8.83
N ASN A 224 1.82 8.29 -9.84
CA ASN A 224 1.34 8.44 -11.20
C ASN A 224 0.18 7.48 -11.53
N THR A 225 -0.61 7.12 -10.52
CA THR A 225 -1.91 6.44 -10.64
C THR A 225 -2.94 7.17 -9.77
N TYR A 226 -4.15 6.65 -9.61
CA TYR A 226 -5.14 7.26 -8.73
C TYR A 226 -4.68 7.21 -7.26
N LYS A 227 -3.98 6.13 -6.86
CA LYS A 227 -3.58 5.82 -5.49
C LYS A 227 -3.08 7.06 -4.74
N ASN A 228 -1.99 7.64 -5.19
CA ASN A 228 -1.35 8.73 -4.47
C ASN A 228 -1.24 10.05 -5.27
N TRP A 229 -1.90 10.15 -6.42
CA TRP A 229 -1.85 11.38 -7.23
C TRP A 229 -2.38 12.59 -6.46
N TYR A 230 -3.55 12.44 -5.82
CA TYR A 230 -4.16 13.54 -5.06
C TYR A 230 -3.40 13.85 -3.77
N ALA A 231 -2.92 12.83 -3.05
CA ALA A 231 -2.10 13.02 -1.86
C ALA A 231 -0.80 13.78 -2.19
N ARG A 232 -0.09 13.36 -3.25
CA ARG A 232 1.09 14.07 -3.74
C ARG A 232 0.79 15.51 -4.13
N LYS A 233 -0.29 15.75 -4.90
CA LYS A 233 -0.70 17.10 -5.30
C LYS A 233 -0.96 17.98 -4.07
N THR A 234 -1.71 17.48 -3.10
CA THR A 234 -2.03 18.21 -1.87
C THR A 234 -0.77 18.57 -1.09
N LEU A 235 0.18 17.62 -0.95
CA LEU A 235 1.44 17.85 -0.26
C LEU A 235 2.35 18.85 -0.96
N LEU A 236 2.35 18.91 -2.30
CA LEU A 236 3.07 19.93 -3.06
C LEU A 236 2.49 21.34 -2.88
N GLU A 237 1.19 21.45 -2.61
CA GLU A 237 0.49 22.71 -2.37
C GLU A 237 0.50 23.14 -0.89
N ASP A 238 0.82 22.22 0.04
CA ASP A 238 0.87 22.45 1.48
C ASP A 238 2.22 23.05 1.90
N ARG A 239 2.18 24.33 2.31
CA ARG A 239 3.39 25.07 2.73
C ARG A 239 4.06 24.52 4.00
N THR A 240 3.41 23.63 4.72
CA THR A 240 3.98 23.00 5.92
C THR A 240 4.83 21.76 5.58
N TYR A 241 4.86 21.37 4.31
CA TYR A 241 5.68 20.27 3.82
C TYR A 241 6.62 20.73 2.71
N LYS A 242 7.79 20.12 2.65
CA LYS A 242 8.73 20.22 1.52
C LYS A 242 8.93 18.86 0.89
N LEU A 243 9.05 18.83 -0.43
CA LEU A 243 9.49 17.65 -1.17
C LEU A 243 10.94 17.35 -0.82
N VAL A 244 11.22 16.12 -0.40
CA VAL A 244 12.56 15.63 -0.08
C VAL A 244 13.21 15.03 -1.32
N ASP A 245 12.47 14.13 -2.00
CA ASP A 245 12.91 13.45 -3.21
C ASP A 245 11.71 12.82 -3.93
N GLU A 246 11.80 12.59 -5.24
CA GLU A 246 10.77 11.93 -6.03
C GLU A 246 11.33 11.30 -7.30
N SER A 247 10.63 10.32 -7.84
CA SER A 247 10.77 9.86 -9.20
C SER A 247 9.39 9.80 -9.86
N LEU A 248 9.25 10.41 -11.02
CA LEU A 248 8.00 10.35 -11.80
C LEU A 248 7.94 9.16 -12.75
N ILE A 249 9.07 8.48 -12.97
CA ILE A 249 9.23 7.42 -13.98
C ILE A 249 9.54 6.04 -13.39
N GLU A 250 10.15 5.97 -12.21
CA GLU A 250 10.45 4.70 -11.57
C GLU A 250 9.15 4.05 -11.10
N ARG A 251 8.86 2.83 -11.60
CA ARG A 251 7.59 2.12 -11.40
C ARG A 251 6.37 2.96 -11.87
N ASN A 252 5.51 3.36 -10.95
CA ASN A 252 4.39 4.30 -11.19
C ASN A 252 4.64 5.67 -10.53
N GLY A 253 5.90 6.01 -10.27
CA GLY A 253 6.30 7.20 -9.55
C GLY A 253 6.23 7.02 -8.03
N TRP A 254 7.13 7.72 -7.33
CA TRP A 254 7.12 7.82 -5.87
C TRP A 254 7.53 9.23 -5.44
N ALA A 255 7.17 9.61 -4.24
CA ALA A 255 7.59 10.90 -3.67
C ALA A 255 7.71 10.80 -2.14
N VAL A 256 8.66 11.56 -1.58
CA VAL A 256 8.84 11.67 -0.13
C VAL A 256 8.80 13.13 0.27
N PHE A 257 8.04 13.41 1.31
CA PHE A 257 7.84 14.73 1.88
C PHE A 257 8.30 14.78 3.34
N ALA A 258 8.79 15.92 3.76
CA ALA A 258 9.10 16.22 5.16
C ALA A 258 8.35 17.46 5.61
N ARG A 259 7.80 17.44 6.81
CA ARG A 259 7.19 18.58 7.47
C ARG A 259 8.29 19.57 7.89
N ILE A 260 8.07 20.86 7.69
CA ILE A 260 8.97 21.97 8.04
C ILE A 260 8.48 22.73 9.26
#